data_d6deb2bfab2e1fe928e1dac808d4b4fa
#
_entry.id   d6deb2bfab2e1fe928e1dac808d4b4fa
#
_cell.length_a   1.000
_cell.length_b   1.000
_cell.length_c   1.000
_cell.angle_alpha   90.00
_cell.angle_beta   90.00
_cell.angle_gamma   90.00
#
_symmetry.space_group_name_H-M   'P 1'
#
loop_
_entity.id
_entity.type
_entity.pdbx_description
1 polymer ?
#
loop_
_entity_poly.entity_id
_entity_poly.type
_entity_poly.pdbx_seq_one_letter_code
_entity_poly.pdbx_strand_id
1 'polypeptide(L)'
;MGVMYKLLDGLSRAYNKLLLVPALCRTFEKCGGNVTLGRRSEIAGAENISMGHNVYLGPGATLLTTRAKIIIGDYVMSGPNLTIITGDHRTDVLDKPMMALTDMDKLPENDQDVVVGSDVWMGSSVTLLKGVRIADHCVIAAGAVVT
;
A
#
# COMPACT_ATOMS: atom_id res chain seq x y z
N MET A 1 -32.23 4.46 -1.90
CA MET A 1 -31.14 4.56 -0.89
C MET A 1 -31.49 5.70 0.06
N GLY A 2 -31.67 5.42 1.36
CA GLY A 2 -32.21 6.38 2.33
C GLY A 2 -31.34 7.62 2.54
N VAL A 3 -31.97 8.74 2.88
CA VAL A 3 -31.30 10.03 3.16
C VAL A 3 -30.24 9.88 4.25
N MET A 4 -30.55 9.11 5.29
CA MET A 4 -29.62 8.84 6.41
C MET A 4 -28.35 8.11 5.95
N TYR A 5 -28.45 7.14 5.05
CA TYR A 5 -27.27 6.46 4.49
C TYR A 5 -26.36 7.45 3.74
N LYS A 6 -26.92 8.31 2.89
CA LYS A 6 -26.15 9.32 2.15
C LYS A 6 -25.44 10.29 3.10
N LEU A 7 -26.11 10.72 4.15
CA LEU A 7 -25.54 11.61 5.16
C LEU A 7 -24.37 10.95 5.90
N LEU A 8 -24.56 9.72 6.39
CA LEU A 8 -23.50 8.97 7.10
C LEU A 8 -22.32 8.64 6.18
N ASP A 9 -22.58 8.27 4.93
CA ASP A 9 -21.53 8.05 3.93
C ASP A 9 -20.74 9.33 3.64
N GLY A 10 -21.43 10.47 3.48
CA GLY A 10 -20.82 11.78 3.29
C GLY A 10 -19.94 12.19 4.48
N LEU A 11 -20.41 12.03 5.71
CA LEU A 11 -19.64 12.30 6.93
C LEU A 11 -18.40 11.40 7.01
N SER A 12 -18.55 10.09 6.72
CA SER A 12 -17.44 9.15 6.71
C SER A 12 -16.37 9.52 5.67
N ARG A 13 -16.76 9.98 4.47
CA ARG A 13 -15.82 10.47 3.45
C ARG A 13 -15.11 11.73 3.89
N ALA A 14 -15.84 12.69 4.47
CA ALA A 14 -15.27 13.93 4.98
C ALA A 14 -14.26 13.65 6.10
N TYR A 15 -14.61 12.80 7.07
CA TYR A 15 -13.70 12.37 8.14
C TYR A 15 -12.42 11.74 7.58
N ASN A 16 -12.57 10.78 6.65
CA ASN A 16 -11.40 10.13 6.03
C ASN A 16 -10.48 11.15 5.35
N LYS A 17 -11.06 12.04 4.51
CA LYS A 17 -10.30 13.00 3.71
C LYS A 17 -9.66 14.11 4.54
N LEU A 18 -10.38 14.65 5.53
CA LEU A 18 -9.96 15.86 6.24
C LEU A 18 -9.17 15.59 7.52
N LEU A 19 -9.34 14.41 8.11
CA LEU A 19 -8.68 14.07 9.37
C LEU A 19 -7.80 12.84 9.27
N LEU A 20 -8.33 11.70 8.82
CA LEU A 20 -7.60 10.44 8.87
C LEU A 20 -6.41 10.42 7.92
N VAL A 21 -6.61 10.75 6.63
CA VAL A 21 -5.53 10.75 5.63
C VAL A 21 -4.43 11.76 5.97
N PRO A 22 -4.71 13.02 6.33
CA PRO A 22 -3.66 13.95 6.76
C PRO A 22 -2.91 13.51 8.02
N ALA A 23 -3.60 12.89 8.97
CA ALA A 23 -2.95 12.35 10.17
C ALA A 23 -2.01 11.20 9.81
N LEU A 24 -2.46 10.28 8.95
CA LEU A 24 -1.67 9.14 8.47
C LEU A 24 -0.45 9.59 7.65
N CYS A 25 -0.63 10.59 6.76
CA CYS A 25 0.48 11.14 5.96
C CYS A 25 1.62 11.70 6.82
N ARG A 26 1.32 12.18 8.02
CA ARG A 26 2.36 12.67 8.96
C ARG A 26 3.20 11.54 9.56
N THR A 27 2.75 10.30 9.49
CA THR A 27 3.49 9.14 9.96
C THR A 27 4.36 8.50 8.89
N PHE A 28 4.13 8.86 7.62
CA PHE A 28 4.95 8.36 6.51
C PHE A 28 6.36 8.97 6.54
N GLU A 29 7.33 8.23 6.01
CA GLU A 29 8.69 8.73 5.81
C GLU A 29 8.66 10.01 4.94
N LYS A 30 7.85 10.00 3.88
CA LYS A 30 7.56 11.15 3.01
C LYS A 30 6.11 11.09 2.54
N CYS A 31 5.45 12.25 2.51
CA CYS A 31 4.11 12.36 1.92
C CYS A 31 4.03 13.68 1.14
N GLY A 32 3.88 13.56 -0.17
CA GLY A 32 3.70 14.71 -1.07
C GLY A 32 2.34 15.38 -0.92
N GLY A 33 2.11 16.39 -1.73
CA GLY A 33 0.82 17.08 -1.77
C GLY A 33 -0.24 16.28 -2.51
N ASN A 34 -1.52 16.46 -2.12
CA ASN A 34 -2.67 15.86 -2.78
C ASN A 34 -2.64 14.32 -2.79
N VAL A 35 -2.31 13.72 -1.64
CA VAL A 35 -2.40 12.27 -1.43
C VAL A 35 -3.80 11.93 -0.91
N THR A 36 -4.42 10.94 -1.52
CA THR A 36 -5.74 10.43 -1.13
C THR A 36 -5.68 8.91 -0.95
N LEU A 37 -6.08 8.46 0.22
CA LEU A 37 -6.26 7.05 0.54
C LEU A 37 -7.76 6.78 0.71
N GLY A 38 -8.28 5.81 -0.02
CA GLY A 38 -9.66 5.39 0.09
C GLY A 38 -9.99 4.84 1.48
N ARG A 39 -11.26 4.83 1.83
CA ARG A 39 -11.71 4.28 3.11
C ARG A 39 -11.38 2.79 3.26
N ARG A 40 -11.27 2.30 4.49
CA ARG A 40 -10.94 0.91 4.83
C ARG A 40 -9.56 0.48 4.31
N SER A 41 -8.65 1.42 4.14
CA SER A 41 -7.25 1.08 3.87
C SER A 41 -6.57 0.63 5.15
N GLU A 42 -5.72 -0.37 5.04
CA GLU A 42 -4.91 -0.94 6.12
C GLU A 42 -3.44 -0.63 5.87
N ILE A 43 -2.80 -0.01 6.85
CA ILE A 43 -1.40 0.42 6.75
C ILE A 43 -0.64 -0.13 7.95
N ALA A 44 0.41 -0.89 7.69
CA ALA A 44 1.35 -1.33 8.71
C ALA A 44 2.78 -0.91 8.33
N GLY A 45 3.53 -0.36 9.28
CA GLY A 45 4.88 0.17 9.05
C GLY A 45 4.88 1.48 8.27
N ALA A 46 4.00 2.40 8.63
CA ALA A 46 3.81 3.69 7.94
C ALA A 46 5.12 4.50 7.78
N GLU A 47 6.03 4.40 8.74
CA GLU A 47 7.36 5.03 8.74
C GLU A 47 8.25 4.56 7.58
N ASN A 48 7.95 3.43 6.95
CA ASN A 48 8.66 2.90 5.79
C ASN A 48 7.98 3.23 4.46
N ILE A 49 6.99 4.12 4.46
CA ILE A 49 6.23 4.48 3.25
C ILE A 49 6.60 5.88 2.80
N SER A 50 6.95 6.01 1.51
CA SER A 50 7.14 7.29 0.84
C SER A 50 6.17 7.41 -0.33
N MET A 51 5.42 8.51 -0.38
CA MET A 51 4.49 8.83 -1.48
C MET A 51 4.82 10.20 -2.06
N GLY A 52 4.80 10.29 -3.38
CA GLY A 52 4.94 11.54 -4.13
C GLY A 52 3.67 12.41 -4.10
N HIS A 53 3.56 13.28 -5.09
CA HIS A 53 2.43 14.19 -5.25
C HIS A 53 1.32 13.57 -6.12
N ASN A 54 0.06 13.96 -5.86
CA ASN A 54 -1.09 13.53 -6.67
C ASN A 54 -1.26 12.02 -6.71
N VAL A 55 -1.17 11.37 -5.56
CA VAL A 55 -1.36 9.92 -5.40
C VAL A 55 -2.78 9.62 -4.95
N TYR A 56 -3.47 8.76 -5.66
CA TYR A 56 -4.80 8.25 -5.31
C TYR A 56 -4.77 6.74 -5.18
N LEU A 57 -4.92 6.22 -3.97
CA LEU A 57 -5.15 4.80 -3.75
C LEU A 57 -6.63 4.56 -3.43
N GLY A 58 -7.24 3.64 -4.18
CA GLY A 58 -8.64 3.28 -4.04
C GLY A 58 -8.99 2.72 -2.66
N PRO A 59 -10.29 2.58 -2.35
CA PRO A 59 -10.73 2.02 -1.06
C PRO A 59 -10.25 0.59 -0.87
N GLY A 60 -9.96 0.24 0.39
CA GLY A 60 -9.48 -1.10 0.74
C GLY A 60 -8.02 -1.36 0.35
N ALA A 61 -7.21 -0.33 0.15
CA ALA A 61 -5.79 -0.51 -0.08
C ALA A 61 -5.11 -1.11 1.17
N THR A 62 -4.26 -2.11 0.98
CA THR A 62 -3.47 -2.77 2.01
C THR A 62 -1.99 -2.55 1.71
N LEU A 63 -1.30 -1.82 2.59
CA LEU A 63 0.13 -1.54 2.49
C LEU A 63 0.81 -2.12 3.72
N LEU A 64 1.57 -3.20 3.53
CA LEU A 64 2.25 -3.90 4.62
C LEU A 64 3.75 -3.80 4.44
N THR A 65 4.38 -3.05 5.34
CA THR A 65 5.84 -2.96 5.44
C THR A 65 6.30 -3.44 6.81
N THR A 66 7.48 -4.01 6.87
CA THR A 66 8.15 -4.35 8.12
C THR A 66 9.53 -3.71 8.16
N ARG A 67 10.49 -4.23 7.40
CA ARG A 67 11.87 -3.74 7.35
C ARG A 67 12.23 -3.08 6.02
N ALA A 68 11.47 -3.37 4.97
CA ALA A 68 11.66 -2.79 3.64
C ALA A 68 10.61 -1.72 3.35
N LYS A 69 10.83 -0.92 2.32
CA LYS A 69 10.06 0.28 2.02
C LYS A 69 9.02 0.08 0.92
N ILE A 70 7.96 0.87 0.97
CA ILE A 70 7.09 1.15 -0.18
C ILE A 70 7.37 2.57 -0.65
N ILE A 71 7.78 2.71 -1.91
CA ILE A 71 8.10 3.98 -2.54
C ILE A 71 7.16 4.17 -3.73
N ILE A 72 6.33 5.20 -3.71
CA ILE A 72 5.37 5.52 -4.75
C ILE A 72 5.69 6.90 -5.30
N GLY A 73 5.87 7.00 -6.62
CA GLY A 73 6.15 8.25 -7.33
C GLY A 73 4.96 9.20 -7.41
N ASP A 74 5.05 10.16 -8.33
CA ASP A 74 4.02 11.18 -8.55
C ASP A 74 2.95 10.67 -9.52
N TYR A 75 1.72 11.22 -9.43
CA TYR A 75 0.61 10.94 -10.35
C TYR A 75 0.25 9.45 -10.46
N VAL A 76 0.31 8.73 -9.34
CA VAL A 76 -0.06 7.32 -9.26
C VAL A 76 -1.51 7.16 -8.85
N MET A 77 -2.24 6.28 -9.54
CA MET A 77 -3.62 5.96 -9.19
C MET A 77 -3.85 4.45 -9.12
N SER A 78 -4.66 4.01 -8.18
CA SER A 78 -5.11 2.62 -8.11
C SER A 78 -6.63 2.48 -8.02
N GLY A 79 -7.14 1.37 -8.55
CA GLY A 79 -8.47 0.88 -8.25
C GLY A 79 -8.58 0.39 -6.79
N PRO A 80 -9.77 -0.08 -6.39
CA PRO A 80 -9.99 -0.68 -5.07
C PRO A 80 -9.12 -1.91 -4.81
N ASN A 81 -8.85 -2.16 -3.51
CA ASN A 81 -8.18 -3.37 -3.03
C ASN A 81 -6.77 -3.57 -3.61
N LEU A 82 -6.01 -2.48 -3.78
CA LEU A 82 -4.58 -2.59 -4.04
C LEU A 82 -3.90 -3.22 -2.82
N THR A 83 -3.02 -4.21 -3.06
CA THR A 83 -2.20 -4.82 -2.01
C THR A 83 -0.73 -4.66 -2.35
N ILE A 84 0.07 -4.11 -1.42
CA ILE A 84 1.52 -4.03 -1.53
C ILE A 84 2.13 -4.64 -0.28
N ILE A 85 3.00 -5.63 -0.45
CA ILE A 85 3.65 -6.36 0.64
C ILE A 85 5.15 -6.39 0.37
N THR A 86 5.95 -5.88 1.31
CA THR A 86 7.41 -5.79 1.16
C THR A 86 8.16 -6.97 1.77
N GLY A 87 7.48 -7.92 2.40
CA GLY A 87 8.12 -9.04 3.07
C GLY A 87 7.37 -10.36 2.94
N ASP A 88 8.08 -11.44 3.19
CA ASP A 88 7.52 -12.78 3.32
C ASP A 88 8.13 -13.56 4.49
N HIS A 89 7.71 -14.79 4.65
CA HIS A 89 8.27 -15.72 5.62
C HIS A 89 9.29 -16.65 4.96
N ARG A 90 10.30 -17.07 5.74
CA ARG A 90 11.19 -18.14 5.29
C ARG A 90 10.44 -19.45 5.10
N THR A 91 10.72 -20.12 4.00
CA THR A 91 10.12 -21.40 3.62
C THR A 91 11.15 -22.53 3.44
N ASP A 92 12.43 -22.17 3.56
CA ASP A 92 13.59 -23.06 3.34
C ASP A 92 14.05 -23.80 4.60
N VAL A 93 13.52 -23.46 5.78
CA VAL A 93 13.84 -24.12 7.04
C VAL A 93 12.91 -25.31 7.24
N LEU A 94 13.46 -26.53 7.17
CA LEU A 94 12.65 -27.77 7.18
C LEU A 94 12.48 -28.38 8.58
N ASP A 95 13.29 -27.98 9.54
CA ASP A 95 13.29 -28.54 10.90
C ASP A 95 12.38 -27.78 11.89
N LYS A 96 11.78 -26.68 11.45
CA LYS A 96 10.85 -25.86 12.24
C LYS A 96 9.60 -25.50 11.44
N PRO A 97 8.43 -25.43 12.07
CA PRO A 97 7.24 -24.86 11.44
C PRO A 97 7.49 -23.40 11.06
N MET A 98 7.01 -22.97 9.88
CA MET A 98 7.16 -21.57 9.41
C MET A 98 6.65 -20.54 10.44
N MET A 99 5.57 -20.84 11.14
CA MET A 99 5.00 -19.96 12.18
C MET A 99 5.89 -19.82 13.44
N ALA A 100 6.82 -20.73 13.65
CA ALA A 100 7.78 -20.67 14.75
C ALA A 100 9.04 -19.86 14.42
N LEU A 101 9.18 -19.43 13.17
CA LEU A 101 10.25 -18.54 12.74
C LEU A 101 9.88 -17.10 13.09
N THR A 102 10.86 -16.36 13.59
CA THR A 102 10.73 -14.96 14.02
C THR A 102 11.40 -14.03 13.01
N ASP A 103 11.27 -12.73 13.23
CA ASP A 103 11.98 -11.72 12.40
C ASP A 103 13.51 -11.86 12.48
N MET A 104 14.03 -12.43 13.55
CA MET A 104 15.48 -12.70 13.70
C MET A 104 15.96 -13.82 12.78
N ASP A 105 15.05 -14.70 12.38
CA ASP A 105 15.36 -15.81 11.47
C ASP A 105 15.31 -15.42 9.99
N LYS A 106 14.73 -14.23 9.67
CA LYS A 106 14.61 -13.74 8.29
C LYS A 106 15.96 -13.41 7.65
N LEU A 107 16.09 -13.79 6.41
CA LEU A 107 17.20 -13.39 5.54
C LEU A 107 16.92 -12.02 4.90
N PRO A 108 17.96 -11.30 4.42
CA PRO A 108 17.75 -10.00 3.73
C PRO A 108 16.78 -10.06 2.57
N GLU A 109 16.75 -11.16 1.83
CA GLU A 109 15.86 -11.38 0.68
C GLU A 109 14.38 -11.59 1.05
N ASN A 110 14.08 -11.82 2.33
CA ASN A 110 12.68 -11.95 2.78
C ASN A 110 11.96 -10.60 2.86
N ASP A 111 12.69 -9.50 2.97
CA ASP A 111 12.12 -8.15 2.99
C ASP A 111 12.83 -7.28 1.94
N GLN A 112 12.12 -6.87 0.89
CA GLN A 112 12.66 -6.07 -0.21
C GLN A 112 11.72 -4.93 -0.57
N ASP A 113 12.29 -3.78 -0.93
CA ASP A 113 11.54 -2.58 -1.30
C ASP A 113 10.63 -2.84 -2.50
N VAL A 114 9.42 -2.29 -2.44
CA VAL A 114 8.53 -2.17 -3.59
C VAL A 114 8.57 -0.74 -4.08
N VAL A 115 8.89 -0.55 -5.36
CA VAL A 115 9.02 0.77 -5.97
C VAL A 115 8.02 0.90 -7.12
N VAL A 116 7.17 1.91 -7.04
CA VAL A 116 6.25 2.30 -8.11
C VAL A 116 6.68 3.66 -8.63
N GLY A 117 7.00 3.75 -9.91
CA GLY A 117 7.37 4.98 -10.59
C GLY A 117 6.25 6.01 -10.68
N SER A 118 6.43 7.01 -11.51
CA SER A 118 5.46 8.08 -11.71
C SER A 118 4.53 7.80 -12.88
N ASP A 119 3.32 8.39 -12.85
CA ASP A 119 2.29 8.22 -13.89
C ASP A 119 1.94 6.74 -14.11
N VAL A 120 1.64 6.03 -13.01
CA VAL A 120 1.28 4.61 -13.01
C VAL A 120 -0.19 4.44 -12.67
N TRP A 121 -0.87 3.61 -13.47
CA TRP A 121 -2.22 3.18 -13.19
C TRP A 121 -2.28 1.69 -12.84
N MET A 122 -2.78 1.38 -11.67
CA MET A 122 -3.04 0.01 -11.22
C MET A 122 -4.54 -0.25 -11.19
N GLY A 123 -5.01 -1.29 -11.85
CA GLY A 123 -6.41 -1.71 -11.79
C GLY A 123 -6.84 -2.18 -10.40
N SER A 124 -8.10 -2.58 -10.26
CA SER A 124 -8.62 -3.12 -8.99
C SER A 124 -7.96 -4.44 -8.63
N SER A 125 -7.75 -4.66 -7.33
CA SER A 125 -7.21 -5.94 -6.78
C SER A 125 -5.85 -6.32 -7.35
N VAL A 126 -5.02 -5.34 -7.68
CA VAL A 126 -3.61 -5.57 -8.02
C VAL A 126 -2.85 -5.91 -6.74
N THR A 127 -1.94 -6.87 -6.82
CA THR A 127 -1.01 -7.24 -5.75
C THR A 127 0.42 -7.06 -6.22
N LEU A 128 1.20 -6.26 -5.48
CA LEU A 128 2.63 -6.12 -5.68
C LEU A 128 3.37 -6.78 -4.51
N LEU A 129 4.25 -7.72 -4.83
CA LEU A 129 5.05 -8.42 -3.84
C LEU A 129 6.43 -7.80 -3.67
N LYS A 130 7.15 -8.23 -2.66
CA LYS A 130 8.50 -7.74 -2.32
C LYS A 130 9.43 -7.72 -3.54
N GLY A 131 10.27 -6.71 -3.62
CA GLY A 131 11.28 -6.56 -4.67
C GLY A 131 10.77 -6.02 -6.00
N VAL A 132 9.44 -5.86 -6.17
CA VAL A 132 8.84 -5.38 -7.42
C VAL A 132 9.23 -3.92 -7.69
N ARG A 133 9.57 -3.64 -8.93
CA ARG A 133 9.83 -2.29 -9.45
C ARG A 133 8.98 -2.04 -10.68
N ILE A 134 8.03 -1.13 -10.57
CA ILE A 134 7.19 -0.66 -11.69
C ILE A 134 7.81 0.62 -12.24
N ALA A 135 8.13 0.65 -13.53
CA ALA A 135 8.66 1.83 -14.18
C ALA A 135 7.59 2.93 -14.35
N ASP A 136 8.02 4.13 -14.72
CA ASP A 136 7.12 5.23 -15.04
C ASP A 136 6.20 4.87 -16.21
N HIS A 137 5.03 5.51 -16.27
CA HIS A 137 4.05 5.40 -17.37
C HIS A 137 3.51 3.98 -17.59
N CYS A 138 3.47 3.14 -16.56
CA CYS A 138 2.97 1.77 -16.64
C CYS A 138 1.48 1.67 -16.31
N VAL A 139 0.83 0.70 -16.94
CA VAL A 139 -0.53 0.26 -16.60
C VAL A 139 -0.49 -1.19 -16.15
N ILE A 140 -1.00 -1.45 -14.95
CA ILE A 140 -1.12 -2.80 -14.39
C ILE A 140 -2.59 -3.21 -14.42
N ALA A 141 -2.90 -4.28 -15.12
CA ALA A 141 -4.27 -4.77 -15.28
C ALA A 141 -4.89 -5.19 -13.94
N ALA A 142 -6.22 -5.06 -13.83
CA ALA A 142 -6.95 -5.51 -12.64
C ALA A 142 -6.72 -7.00 -12.36
N GLY A 143 -6.57 -7.34 -11.09
CA GLY A 143 -6.32 -8.71 -10.63
C GLY A 143 -4.91 -9.23 -10.86
N ALA A 144 -3.99 -8.43 -11.39
CA ALA A 144 -2.60 -8.86 -11.58
C ALA A 144 -1.88 -9.07 -10.24
N VAL A 145 -1.07 -10.11 -10.19
CA VAL A 145 -0.06 -10.34 -9.14
C VAL A 145 1.31 -10.16 -9.79
N VAL A 146 2.07 -9.20 -9.30
CA VAL A 146 3.42 -8.89 -9.79
C VAL A 146 4.42 -9.34 -8.73
N THR A 147 5.43 -10.13 -9.16
CA THR A 147 6.45 -10.76 -8.30
C THR A 147 7.85 -10.41 -8.75
#